data_78867b1528d9487878b58183790a7ce5
#
_entry.id   78867b1528d9487878b58183790a7ce5
#
_cell.length_a   1.000
_cell.length_b   1.000
_cell.length_c   1.000
_cell.angle_alpha   90.00
_cell.angle_beta   90.00
_cell.angle_gamma   90.00
#
_symmetry.space_group_name_H-M   'P 1'
#
loop_
_entity.id
_entity.type
_entity.pdbx_description
1 polymer ?
#
loop_
_entity_poly.entity_id
_entity_poly.type
_entity_poly.pdbx_seq_one_letter_code
_entity_poly.pdbx_strand_id
1 'polypeptide(L)'
;MALGFRITTNHGKGMDMEGIYRKSGASSAIQIIKEGFEREPQDYDISDPDLDIHAVTSALKQYFRKLPTPLITYDVYEKIIESGEITSQPARIDHLRKALQDLPQVHQDVLEFLMFHLRRVVERENENLMTSQNVAVVFAPTIMRPESLAREMTDVQKKNEVLRFLVENCQEIFMDMQG
;
A
#
# COMPACT_ATOMS: atom_id res chain seq x y z
N MET A 1 -8.65 10.76 -15.01
CA MET A 1 -9.46 11.05 -13.81
C MET A 1 -8.61 10.77 -12.59
N ALA A 2 -7.96 11.79 -12.04
CA ALA A 2 -7.10 11.66 -10.87
C ALA A 2 -8.03 11.65 -9.65
N LEU A 3 -8.37 10.47 -9.15
CA LEU A 3 -8.94 10.31 -7.84
C LEU A 3 -7.81 10.59 -6.83
N GLY A 4 -7.71 11.86 -6.44
CA GLY A 4 -6.91 12.25 -5.29
C GLY A 4 -7.50 11.63 -4.04
N PHE A 5 -7.09 10.40 -3.75
CA PHE A 5 -7.33 9.80 -2.46
C PHE A 5 -6.53 10.62 -1.44
N ARG A 6 -7.10 11.71 -0.95
CA ARG A 6 -6.62 12.32 0.27
C ARG A 6 -6.90 11.33 1.39
N ILE A 7 -5.94 10.45 1.65
CA ILE A 7 -5.84 9.83 2.97
C ILE A 7 -5.42 10.98 3.89
N THR A 8 -6.36 11.85 4.21
CA THR A 8 -6.23 12.75 5.35
C THR A 8 -6.37 11.86 6.57
N THR A 9 -5.26 11.16 6.88
CA THR A 9 -5.10 10.62 8.21
C THR A 9 -5.16 11.82 9.16
N ASN A 10 -6.32 12.04 9.73
CA ASN A 10 -6.46 12.89 10.89
C ASN A 10 -5.48 12.31 11.93
N HIS A 11 -4.30 12.92 12.01
CA HIS A 11 -3.23 12.79 12.98
C HIS A 11 -3.41 11.64 14.00
N GLY A 12 -3.17 10.38 13.56
CA GLY A 12 -3.03 9.24 14.44
C GLY A 12 -4.30 8.51 14.88
N LYS A 13 -5.51 8.99 14.63
CA LYS A 13 -6.73 8.24 14.95
C LYS A 13 -6.86 7.02 14.03
N GLY A 14 -6.88 5.84 14.64
CA GLY A 14 -7.06 4.57 13.96
C GLY A 14 -5.77 3.80 13.64
N MET A 15 -4.59 4.44 13.65
CA MET A 15 -3.32 3.72 13.47
C MET A 15 -2.97 2.82 14.65
N ASP A 16 -3.52 3.10 15.82
CA ASP A 16 -3.41 2.35 17.06
C ASP A 16 -4.38 1.15 17.11
N MET A 17 -5.34 1.11 16.20
CA MET A 17 -6.37 0.07 16.20
C MET A 17 -5.78 -1.31 15.90
N GLU A 18 -6.01 -2.26 16.81
CA GLU A 18 -5.53 -3.65 16.64
C GLU A 18 -5.98 -4.26 15.31
N GLY A 19 -5.02 -4.77 14.57
CA GLY A 19 -5.25 -5.44 13.29
C GLY A 19 -5.69 -4.51 12.15
N ILE A 20 -5.35 -3.22 12.25
CA ILE A 20 -5.63 -2.26 11.17
C ILE A 20 -5.09 -2.81 9.84
N TYR A 21 -5.85 -2.66 8.77
CA TYR A 21 -5.65 -3.25 7.43
C TYR A 21 -5.79 -4.77 7.35
N ARG A 22 -5.54 -5.53 8.42
CA ARG A 22 -5.69 -6.98 8.44
C ARG A 22 -7.14 -7.41 8.65
N LYS A 23 -7.81 -6.78 9.63
CA LYS A 23 -9.22 -7.06 9.92
C LYS A 23 -10.11 -6.45 8.84
N SER A 24 -11.20 -7.13 8.50
CA SER A 24 -12.18 -6.65 7.55
C SER A 24 -13.36 -6.00 8.26
N GLY A 25 -13.88 -4.91 7.68
CA GLY A 25 -15.15 -4.33 8.10
C GLY A 25 -16.36 -5.11 7.56
N ALA A 26 -17.55 -4.79 8.08
CA ALA A 26 -18.80 -5.33 7.57
C ALA A 26 -19.03 -4.91 6.11
N SER A 27 -19.53 -5.83 5.27
CA SER A 27 -19.77 -5.57 3.84
C SER A 27 -20.70 -4.39 3.60
N SER A 28 -21.73 -4.21 4.43
CA SER A 28 -22.65 -3.07 4.35
C SER A 28 -21.96 -1.75 4.64
N ALA A 29 -21.08 -1.69 5.66
CA ALA A 29 -20.32 -0.50 5.99
C ALA A 29 -19.31 -0.15 4.88
N ILE A 30 -18.63 -1.14 4.31
CA ILE A 30 -17.72 -0.95 3.17
C ILE A 30 -18.48 -0.37 1.98
N GLN A 31 -19.69 -0.87 1.70
CA GLN A 31 -20.51 -0.40 0.58
C GLN A 31 -20.94 1.07 0.78
N ILE A 32 -21.35 1.46 1.97
CA ILE A 32 -21.70 2.85 2.30
C ILE A 32 -20.53 3.79 2.04
N ILE A 33 -19.32 3.41 2.47
CA ILE A 33 -18.09 4.21 2.26
C ILE A 33 -17.81 4.35 0.75
N LYS A 34 -17.92 3.28 -0.01
CA LYS A 34 -17.70 3.31 -1.46
C LYS A 34 -18.69 4.23 -2.17
N GLU A 35 -19.98 4.12 -1.84
CA GLU A 35 -21.04 4.98 -2.39
C GLU A 35 -20.84 6.45 -2.00
N GLY A 36 -20.35 6.70 -0.77
CA GLY A 36 -19.97 8.04 -0.33
C GLY A 36 -18.87 8.66 -1.21
N PHE A 37 -17.82 7.91 -1.48
CA PHE A 37 -16.74 8.35 -2.39
C PHE A 37 -17.20 8.52 -3.84
N GLU A 38 -18.08 7.66 -4.33
CA GLU A 38 -18.61 7.78 -5.70
C GLU A 38 -19.49 9.03 -5.86
N ARG A 39 -20.26 9.38 -4.83
CA ARG A 39 -21.14 10.55 -4.83
C ARG A 39 -20.39 11.86 -4.62
N GLU A 40 -19.44 11.89 -3.70
CA GLU A 40 -18.71 13.08 -3.26
C GLU A 40 -17.18 12.81 -3.23
N PRO A 41 -16.53 12.62 -4.40
CA PRO A 41 -15.15 12.10 -4.44
C PRO A 41 -14.11 13.00 -3.74
N GLN A 42 -14.38 14.30 -3.60
CA GLN A 42 -13.46 15.25 -2.99
C GLN A 42 -13.83 15.66 -1.56
N ASP A 43 -15.11 15.54 -1.22
CA ASP A 43 -15.67 16.10 0.01
C ASP A 43 -16.13 15.02 1.01
N TYR A 44 -16.09 13.73 0.64
CA TYR A 44 -16.49 12.66 1.55
C TYR A 44 -15.55 12.59 2.75
N ASP A 45 -16.11 12.82 3.94
CA ASP A 45 -15.35 12.86 5.18
C ASP A 45 -15.17 11.46 5.78
N ILE A 46 -13.97 10.91 5.65
CA ILE A 46 -13.59 9.63 6.28
C ILE A 46 -13.08 9.78 7.71
N SER A 47 -13.01 11.01 8.23
CA SER A 47 -12.62 11.26 9.62
C SER A 47 -13.79 11.18 10.60
N ASP A 48 -15.01 10.96 10.11
CA ASP A 48 -16.20 10.76 10.91
C ASP A 48 -15.96 9.63 11.94
N PRO A 49 -16.05 9.92 13.24
CA PRO A 49 -15.79 8.93 14.28
C PRO A 49 -16.80 7.77 14.30
N ASP A 50 -17.95 7.94 13.66
CA ASP A 50 -18.98 6.89 13.55
C ASP A 50 -18.67 5.86 12.44
N LEU A 51 -17.69 6.15 11.57
CA LEU A 51 -17.24 5.19 10.57
C LEU A 51 -16.37 4.11 11.20
N ASP A 52 -16.66 2.85 10.87
CA ASP A 52 -15.81 1.72 11.22
C ASP A 52 -14.48 1.81 10.45
N ILE A 53 -13.38 1.98 11.17
CA ILE A 53 -12.04 2.08 10.58
C ILE A 53 -11.67 0.84 9.75
N HIS A 54 -12.13 -0.34 10.13
CA HIS A 54 -11.89 -1.56 9.37
C HIS A 54 -12.68 -1.57 8.05
N ALA A 55 -13.84 -0.92 8.01
CA ALA A 55 -14.57 -0.72 6.76
C ALA A 55 -13.86 0.28 5.84
N VAL A 56 -13.30 1.36 6.40
CA VAL A 56 -12.51 2.36 5.66
C VAL A 56 -11.26 1.70 5.04
N THR A 57 -10.49 0.97 5.83
CA THR A 57 -9.28 0.28 5.34
C THR A 57 -9.60 -0.82 4.34
N SER A 58 -10.73 -1.52 4.50
CA SER A 58 -11.21 -2.51 3.54
C SER A 58 -11.60 -1.87 2.20
N ALA A 59 -12.29 -0.72 2.23
CA ALA A 59 -12.63 0.03 1.03
C ALA A 59 -11.37 0.48 0.26
N LEU A 60 -10.34 0.95 0.96
CA LEU A 60 -9.06 1.33 0.37
C LEU A 60 -8.38 0.13 -0.31
N LYS A 61 -8.28 -1.01 0.36
CA LYS A 61 -7.69 -2.21 -0.23
C LYS A 61 -8.46 -2.67 -1.47
N GLN A 62 -9.79 -2.64 -1.43
CA GLN A 62 -10.63 -2.98 -2.59
C GLN A 62 -10.42 -2.01 -3.75
N TYR A 63 -10.23 -0.72 -3.47
CA TYR A 63 -9.93 0.28 -4.49
C TYR A 63 -8.64 -0.10 -5.25
N PHE A 64 -7.54 -0.34 -4.54
CA PHE A 64 -6.28 -0.76 -5.18
C PHE A 64 -6.41 -2.08 -5.95
N ARG A 65 -7.14 -3.06 -5.42
CA ARG A 65 -7.36 -4.36 -6.10
C ARG A 65 -8.15 -4.23 -7.40
N LYS A 66 -9.04 -3.25 -7.50
CA LYS A 66 -9.90 -3.01 -8.66
C LYS A 66 -9.28 -2.08 -9.70
N LEU A 67 -8.13 -1.51 -9.46
CA LEU A 67 -7.44 -0.72 -10.47
C LEU A 67 -7.19 -1.58 -11.73
N PRO A 68 -7.50 -1.06 -12.94
CA PRO A 68 -7.23 -1.78 -14.19
C PRO A 68 -5.75 -2.14 -14.32
N THR A 69 -4.87 -1.19 -13.97
CA THR A 69 -3.43 -1.40 -13.86
C THR A 69 -3.05 -1.34 -12.38
N PRO A 70 -2.31 -2.34 -11.84
CA PRO A 70 -1.87 -2.32 -10.45
C PRO A 70 -1.04 -1.08 -10.12
N LEU A 71 -0.95 -0.72 -8.84
CA LEU A 71 -0.12 0.40 -8.38
C LEU A 71 1.34 0.20 -8.78
N ILE A 72 1.90 -1.00 -8.54
CA ILE A 72 3.15 -1.43 -9.17
C ILE A 72 2.78 -2.08 -10.50
N THR A 73 3.03 -1.36 -11.59
CA THR A 73 2.61 -1.76 -12.93
C THR A 73 3.28 -3.05 -13.40
N TYR A 74 2.69 -3.73 -14.36
CA TYR A 74 3.23 -4.98 -14.90
C TYR A 74 4.65 -4.82 -15.45
N ASP A 75 4.95 -3.69 -16.10
CA ASP A 75 6.26 -3.41 -16.67
C ASP A 75 7.38 -3.30 -15.62
N VAL A 76 7.03 -2.88 -14.41
CA VAL A 76 7.98 -2.68 -13.30
C VAL A 76 8.02 -3.89 -12.37
N TYR A 77 6.99 -4.72 -12.37
CA TYR A 77 6.84 -5.87 -11.47
C TYR A 77 8.08 -6.77 -11.42
N GLU A 78 8.59 -7.18 -12.59
CA GLU A 78 9.75 -8.08 -12.67
C GLU A 78 10.98 -7.47 -11.99
N LYS A 79 11.28 -6.20 -12.27
CA LYS A 79 12.41 -5.48 -11.69
C LYS A 79 12.31 -5.40 -10.17
N ILE A 80 11.09 -5.21 -9.66
CA ILE A 80 10.82 -5.17 -8.22
C ILE A 80 11.04 -6.56 -7.59
N ILE A 81 10.53 -7.62 -8.20
CA ILE A 81 10.71 -9.00 -7.70
C ILE A 81 12.19 -9.42 -7.73
N GLU A 82 12.92 -9.09 -8.79
CA GLU A 82 14.36 -9.37 -8.91
C GLU A 82 15.20 -8.74 -7.79
N SER A 83 14.73 -7.64 -7.21
CA SER A 83 15.41 -7.01 -6.07
C SER A 83 15.55 -7.94 -4.86
N GLY A 84 14.68 -8.93 -4.74
CA GLY A 84 14.75 -9.93 -3.68
C GLY A 84 15.99 -10.82 -3.70
N GLU A 85 16.63 -10.94 -4.84
CA GLU A 85 17.87 -11.73 -5.01
C GLU A 85 19.14 -10.91 -4.64
N ILE A 86 19.00 -9.59 -4.42
CA ILE A 86 20.12 -8.71 -4.10
C ILE A 86 20.36 -8.73 -2.59
N THR A 87 21.49 -9.27 -2.17
CA THR A 87 21.84 -9.43 -0.75
C THR A 87 22.41 -8.17 -0.10
N SER A 88 23.07 -7.30 -0.89
CA SER A 88 23.60 -6.03 -0.42
C SER A 88 22.48 -4.99 -0.28
N GLN A 89 22.22 -4.54 0.96
CA GLN A 89 21.17 -3.55 1.20
C GLN A 89 21.34 -2.25 0.38
N PRO A 90 22.53 -1.61 0.30
CA PRO A 90 22.69 -0.43 -0.53
C PRO A 90 22.44 -0.69 -2.01
N ALA A 91 22.91 -1.82 -2.54
CA ALA A 91 22.69 -2.20 -3.93
C ALA A 91 21.21 -2.48 -4.22
N ARG A 92 20.50 -3.09 -3.27
CA ARG A 92 19.08 -3.35 -3.36
C ARG A 92 18.26 -2.06 -3.37
N ILE A 93 18.59 -1.11 -2.49
CA ILE A 93 17.97 0.22 -2.44
C ILE A 93 18.17 0.94 -3.78
N ASP A 94 19.37 0.96 -4.32
CA ASP A 94 19.67 1.59 -5.61
C ASP A 94 18.91 0.92 -6.77
N HIS A 95 18.84 -0.40 -6.78
CA HIS A 95 18.05 -1.15 -7.78
C HIS A 95 16.56 -0.81 -7.70
N LEU A 96 15.97 -0.82 -6.49
CA LEU A 96 14.56 -0.48 -6.30
C LEU A 96 14.27 0.97 -6.69
N ARG A 97 15.14 1.90 -6.33
CA ARG A 97 15.02 3.32 -6.71
C ARG A 97 14.96 3.48 -8.23
N LYS A 98 15.86 2.82 -8.95
CA LYS A 98 15.87 2.84 -10.42
C LYS A 98 14.61 2.19 -11.01
N ALA A 99 14.20 1.05 -10.50
CA ALA A 99 13.01 0.37 -10.97
C ALA A 99 11.73 1.21 -10.77
N LEU A 100 11.61 1.87 -9.62
CA LEU A 100 10.44 2.71 -9.31
C LEU A 100 10.35 3.98 -10.16
N GLN A 101 11.49 4.49 -10.68
CA GLN A 101 11.50 5.62 -11.60
C GLN A 101 10.82 5.29 -12.94
N ASP A 102 10.70 4.03 -13.30
CA ASP A 102 9.99 3.59 -14.50
C ASP A 102 8.46 3.60 -14.34
N LEU A 103 7.95 3.77 -13.12
CA LEU A 103 6.52 3.96 -12.89
C LEU A 103 6.05 5.33 -13.42
N PRO A 104 4.80 5.43 -13.93
CA PRO A 104 4.19 6.73 -14.18
C PRO A 104 4.19 7.60 -12.91
N GLN A 105 4.38 8.92 -13.05
CA GLN A 105 4.53 9.83 -11.91
C GLN A 105 3.43 9.68 -10.86
N VAL A 106 2.17 9.57 -11.29
CA VAL A 106 1.04 9.38 -10.35
C VAL A 106 1.18 8.10 -9.53
N HIS A 107 1.70 7.01 -10.14
CA HIS A 107 1.97 5.77 -9.43
C HIS A 107 3.10 5.92 -8.42
N GLN A 108 4.16 6.65 -8.79
CA GLN A 108 5.27 6.95 -7.87
C GLN A 108 4.77 7.71 -6.65
N ASP A 109 4.02 8.80 -6.85
CA ASP A 109 3.51 9.67 -5.79
C ASP A 109 2.59 8.90 -4.82
N VAL A 110 1.69 8.09 -5.36
CA VAL A 110 0.76 7.28 -4.55
C VAL A 110 1.51 6.17 -3.80
N LEU A 111 2.46 5.50 -4.44
CA LEU A 111 3.27 4.45 -3.81
C LEU A 111 4.13 5.02 -2.69
N GLU A 112 4.81 6.14 -2.92
CA GLU A 112 5.59 6.83 -1.90
C GLU A 112 4.73 7.15 -0.68
N PHE A 113 3.58 7.81 -0.91
CA PHE A 113 2.65 8.15 0.17
C PHE A 113 2.21 6.91 0.94
N LEU A 114 1.85 5.82 0.24
CA LEU A 114 1.42 4.58 0.86
C LEU A 114 2.54 3.94 1.69
N MET A 115 3.77 3.89 1.19
CA MET A 115 4.90 3.28 1.92
C MET A 115 5.21 4.05 3.20
N PHE A 116 5.24 5.38 3.17
CA PHE A 116 5.42 6.20 4.38
C PHE A 116 4.25 6.04 5.36
N HIS A 117 3.02 5.93 4.86
CA HIS A 117 1.86 5.67 5.70
C HIS A 117 1.96 4.30 6.39
N LEU A 118 2.28 3.24 5.65
CA LEU A 118 2.44 1.89 6.20
C LEU A 118 3.60 1.82 7.20
N ARG A 119 4.68 2.58 6.97
CA ARG A 119 5.76 2.73 7.94
C ARG A 119 5.25 3.27 9.27
N ARG A 120 4.45 4.35 9.25
CA ARG A 120 3.84 4.90 10.49
C ARG A 120 2.92 3.92 11.18
N VAL A 121 2.21 3.06 10.45
CA VAL A 121 1.41 1.98 11.02
C VAL A 121 2.31 0.98 11.76
N VAL A 122 3.42 0.55 11.13
CA VAL A 122 4.38 -0.39 11.72
C VAL A 122 5.06 0.20 12.97
N GLU A 123 5.35 1.49 13.00
CA GLU A 123 5.93 2.18 14.16
C GLU A 123 5.05 2.08 15.42
N ARG A 124 3.77 1.75 15.26
CA ARG A 124 2.82 1.50 16.35
C ARG A 124 2.50 0.01 16.54
N GLU A 125 3.38 -0.90 16.16
CA GLU A 125 3.11 -2.34 16.23
C GLU A 125 2.80 -2.84 17.65
N ASN A 126 3.31 -2.18 18.68
CA ASN A 126 2.99 -2.51 20.07
C ASN A 126 1.52 -2.26 20.43
N GLU A 127 0.85 -1.36 19.73
CA GLU A 127 -0.56 -1.02 19.93
C GLU A 127 -1.46 -1.80 18.96
N ASN A 128 -1.15 -1.75 17.68
CA ASN A 128 -2.00 -2.27 16.61
C ASN A 128 -1.68 -3.73 16.20
N LEU A 129 -0.61 -4.31 16.68
CA LEU A 129 -0.14 -5.66 16.37
C LEU A 129 0.17 -5.89 14.88
N MET A 130 0.48 -4.81 14.14
CA MET A 130 0.82 -4.85 12.72
C MET A 130 2.32 -4.66 12.52
N THR A 131 3.04 -5.78 12.42
CA THR A 131 4.46 -5.78 12.02
C THR A 131 4.62 -5.45 10.54
N SER A 132 5.85 -5.12 10.10
CA SER A 132 6.17 -4.95 8.69
C SER A 132 5.83 -6.18 7.85
N GLN A 133 6.01 -7.37 8.41
CA GLN A 133 5.61 -8.64 7.78
C GLN A 133 4.10 -8.74 7.60
N ASN A 134 3.31 -8.40 8.62
CA ASN A 134 1.85 -8.45 8.54
C ASN A 134 1.32 -7.45 7.51
N VAL A 135 1.87 -6.25 7.48
CA VAL A 135 1.53 -5.21 6.50
C VAL A 135 1.85 -5.68 5.08
N ALA A 136 3.02 -6.29 4.87
CA ALA A 136 3.43 -6.82 3.58
C ALA A 136 2.49 -7.94 3.09
N VAL A 137 2.13 -8.87 3.93
CA VAL A 137 1.19 -9.97 3.59
C VAL A 137 -0.17 -9.43 3.13
N VAL A 138 -0.65 -8.35 3.75
CA VAL A 138 -1.92 -7.73 3.39
C VAL A 138 -1.83 -6.96 2.07
N PHE A 139 -0.79 -6.15 1.88
CA PHE A 139 -0.70 -5.22 0.76
C PHE A 139 -0.03 -5.77 -0.49
N ALA A 140 0.85 -6.77 -0.39
CA ALA A 140 1.52 -7.32 -1.57
C ALA A 140 0.52 -7.82 -2.63
N PRO A 141 -0.49 -8.65 -2.30
CA PRO A 141 -1.48 -9.07 -3.30
C PRO A 141 -2.41 -7.94 -3.75
N THR A 142 -2.42 -6.84 -3.03
CA THR A 142 -3.29 -5.68 -3.31
C THR A 142 -2.67 -4.73 -4.34
N ILE A 143 -1.38 -4.47 -4.26
CA ILE A 143 -0.68 -3.49 -5.10
C ILE A 143 0.34 -4.09 -6.08
N MET A 144 0.69 -5.37 -5.91
CA MET A 144 1.66 -6.12 -6.73
C MET A 144 0.99 -7.35 -7.31
N ARG A 145 0.39 -7.20 -8.49
CA ARG A 145 -0.23 -8.31 -9.22
C ARG A 145 0.60 -8.63 -10.46
N PRO A 146 1.09 -9.87 -10.65
CA PRO A 146 1.71 -10.26 -11.90
C PRO A 146 0.68 -10.33 -13.02
N GLU A 147 1.10 -10.18 -14.26
CA GLU A 147 0.22 -10.36 -15.42
C GLU A 147 -0.28 -11.81 -15.53
N SER A 148 0.57 -12.75 -15.16
CA SER A 148 0.25 -14.18 -15.16
C SER A 148 -0.37 -14.63 -13.84
N LEU A 149 -1.57 -15.22 -13.88
CA LEU A 149 -2.22 -15.82 -12.72
C LEU A 149 -1.40 -16.95 -12.08
N ALA A 150 -0.63 -17.70 -12.88
CA ALA A 150 0.24 -18.75 -12.35
C ALA A 150 1.29 -18.18 -11.39
N ARG A 151 1.82 -16.99 -11.68
CA ARG A 151 2.80 -16.31 -10.85
C ARG A 151 2.20 -15.69 -9.59
N GLU A 152 0.91 -15.43 -9.57
CA GLU A 152 0.22 -14.93 -8.37
C GLU A 152 0.46 -15.85 -7.17
N MET A 153 0.46 -17.16 -7.39
CA MET A 153 0.69 -18.16 -6.34
C MET A 153 2.18 -18.41 -6.08
N THR A 154 3.00 -18.47 -7.13
CA THR A 154 4.43 -18.79 -7.00
C THR A 154 5.25 -17.66 -6.40
N ASP A 155 4.85 -16.42 -6.62
CA ASP A 155 5.59 -15.24 -6.20
C ASP A 155 5.17 -14.68 -4.81
N VAL A 156 4.22 -15.32 -4.13
CA VAL A 156 3.65 -14.82 -2.85
C VAL A 156 4.75 -14.42 -1.85
N GLN A 157 5.70 -15.31 -1.60
CA GLN A 157 6.76 -15.05 -0.61
C GLN A 157 7.71 -13.94 -1.06
N LYS A 158 8.05 -13.92 -2.36
CA LYS A 158 8.91 -12.88 -2.95
C LYS A 158 8.24 -11.50 -2.87
N LYS A 159 6.96 -11.42 -3.23
CA LYS A 159 6.17 -10.18 -3.13
C LYS A 159 6.13 -9.65 -1.69
N ASN A 160 5.83 -10.53 -0.74
CA ASN A 160 5.76 -10.16 0.68
C ASN A 160 7.10 -9.64 1.19
N GLU A 161 8.19 -10.32 0.86
CA GLU A 161 9.54 -9.95 1.29
C GLU A 161 9.96 -8.60 0.69
N VAL A 162 9.74 -8.40 -0.61
CA VAL A 162 10.09 -7.15 -1.28
C VAL A 162 9.26 -5.98 -0.74
N LEU A 163 7.96 -6.17 -0.52
CA LEU A 163 7.12 -5.11 0.04
C LEU A 163 7.49 -4.77 1.47
N ARG A 164 7.83 -5.77 2.29
CA ARG A 164 8.38 -5.54 3.63
C ARG A 164 9.63 -4.66 3.55
N PHE A 165 10.55 -5.00 2.66
CA PHE A 165 11.77 -4.22 2.46
C PHE A 165 11.48 -2.77 2.02
N LEU A 166 10.52 -2.57 1.12
CA LEU A 166 10.08 -1.23 0.69
C LEU A 166 9.53 -0.40 1.85
N VAL A 167 8.72 -0.98 2.72
CA VAL A 167 8.17 -0.30 3.91
C VAL A 167 9.27 0.05 4.89
N GLU A 168 10.16 -0.88 5.18
CA GLU A 168 11.25 -0.71 6.16
C GLU A 168 12.28 0.33 5.71
N ASN A 169 12.52 0.47 4.41
CA ASN A 169 13.56 1.33 3.82
C ASN A 169 12.99 2.48 2.97
N CYS A 170 11.72 2.83 3.16
CA CYS A 170 11.04 3.81 2.29
C CYS A 170 11.74 5.19 2.30
N GLN A 171 12.30 5.61 3.41
CA GLN A 171 13.02 6.88 3.49
C GLN A 171 14.22 6.90 2.53
N GLU A 172 15.06 5.87 2.57
CA GLU A 172 16.25 5.80 1.73
C GLU A 172 15.89 5.59 0.25
N ILE A 173 14.79 4.88 -0.03
CA ILE A 173 14.38 4.60 -1.41
C ILE A 173 13.75 5.83 -2.07
N PHE A 174 12.86 6.56 -1.38
CA PHE A 174 12.08 7.64 -1.99
C PHE A 174 12.66 9.05 -1.82
N MET A 175 13.40 9.35 -0.72
CA MET A 175 13.89 10.72 -0.50
C MET A 175 14.90 11.19 -1.56
N ASP A 176 15.69 10.30 -2.14
CA ASP A 176 16.64 10.64 -3.22
C ASP A 176 16.02 10.61 -4.63
N MET A 177 14.74 10.24 -4.74
CA MET A 177 14.02 10.27 -6.03
C MET A 177 13.52 11.66 -6.40
N GLN A 178 13.52 12.60 -5.44
CA GLN A 178 13.03 13.98 -5.62
C GLN A 178 14.15 14.99 -5.99
N GLY A 179 15.37 14.51 -6.24
CA GLY A 179 16.55 15.32 -6.60
C GLY A 179 16.69 15.60 -8.10
#